data_6c2783f8ae6afc20a3818565819f6ff5
#
_entry.id   6c2783f8ae6afc20a3818565819f6ff5
#
_cell.length_a   1.000
_cell.length_b   1.000
_cell.length_c   1.000
_cell.angle_alpha   90.00
_cell.angle_beta   90.00
_cell.angle_gamma   90.00
#
_symmetry.space_group_name_H-M   'P 1'
#
loop_
_entity.id
_entity.type
_entity.pdbx_description
1 polymer ?
#
loop_
_entity_poly.entity_id
_entity_poly.type
_entity_poly.pdbx_seq_one_letter_code
_entity_poly.pdbx_strand_id
1 'polypeptide(L)'
;AARRNFASLYKTAAALTQELSELRDEINDGDVLIDEPENVFADSGDRLSASMLGIEDGVGTTELDGYDGKYAKTAQSTGKKPIEQSEAKAIAAEFFGLDKDKLEAEYSAENGTVCFAFNGGSVCVDAEGNVLSLSSERSVAGDMESSELESIARDFLTARGFGELYLASSERYGSVQTMKFECVENGIRCVDDSVRISVAGDYGDIYAFDAAAHIKNHGSYPKAAAAVSETAARTAIPETLSVSDTQLCYAPTEGRSAVLCYGFNCTGSGGERVFVLVDAQTGRQFDIEIL
;
A
#
# COMPACT_ATOMS: atom_id res chain seq x y z
N ALA A 1 -10.10 -12.26 -19.75
CA ALA A 1 -9.12 -12.86 -18.83
C ALA A 1 -9.64 -12.87 -17.40
N ALA A 2 -9.86 -11.74 -16.74
CA ALA A 2 -10.26 -11.65 -15.32
C ALA A 2 -11.47 -12.54 -14.92
N ARG A 3 -12.56 -12.58 -15.72
CA ARG A 3 -13.70 -13.46 -15.45
C ARG A 3 -13.36 -14.96 -15.45
N ARG A 4 -12.40 -15.40 -16.28
CA ARG A 4 -11.97 -16.81 -16.32
C ARG A 4 -11.12 -17.15 -15.11
N ASN A 5 -10.28 -16.23 -14.68
CA ASN A 5 -9.42 -16.40 -13.51
C ASN A 5 -10.25 -16.44 -12.22
N PHE A 6 -11.27 -15.57 -12.09
CA PHE A 6 -12.24 -15.64 -10.98
C PHE A 6 -13.00 -16.97 -10.95
N ALA A 7 -13.43 -17.46 -12.12
CA ALA A 7 -14.12 -18.75 -12.18
C ALA A 7 -13.20 -19.92 -11.83
N SER A 8 -11.90 -19.83 -12.13
CA SER A 8 -10.90 -20.82 -11.74
C SER A 8 -10.65 -20.79 -10.22
N LEU A 9 -10.38 -19.61 -9.66
CA LEU A 9 -10.20 -19.43 -8.21
C LEU A 9 -11.43 -19.87 -7.42
N TYR A 10 -12.62 -19.53 -7.88
CA TYR A 10 -13.87 -19.97 -7.26
C TYR A 10 -14.03 -21.49 -7.26
N LYS A 11 -13.70 -22.15 -8.39
CA LYS A 11 -13.72 -23.62 -8.48
C LYS A 11 -12.72 -24.27 -7.53
N THR A 12 -11.50 -23.72 -7.45
CA THR A 12 -10.45 -24.25 -6.56
C THR A 12 -10.85 -24.06 -5.10
N ALA A 13 -11.37 -22.88 -4.72
CA ALA A 13 -11.85 -22.63 -3.38
C ALA A 13 -13.06 -23.53 -3.00
N ALA A 14 -13.97 -23.77 -3.94
CA ALA A 14 -15.11 -24.66 -3.72
C ALA A 14 -14.68 -26.13 -3.54
N ALA A 15 -13.70 -26.60 -4.33
CA ALA A 15 -13.13 -27.94 -4.19
C ALA A 15 -12.43 -28.11 -2.83
N LEU A 16 -11.63 -27.15 -2.41
CA LEU A 16 -10.96 -27.15 -1.11
C LEU A 16 -11.96 -27.18 0.05
N THR A 17 -13.06 -26.39 -0.05
CA THR A 17 -14.12 -26.39 0.96
C THR A 17 -14.82 -27.73 1.05
N GLN A 18 -14.99 -28.41 -0.08
CA GLN A 18 -15.59 -29.75 -0.13
C GLN A 18 -14.66 -30.78 0.50
N GLU A 19 -13.37 -30.80 0.14
CA GLU A 19 -12.38 -31.70 0.74
C GLU A 19 -12.25 -31.51 2.26
N LEU A 20 -12.23 -30.27 2.74
CA LEU A 20 -12.23 -29.97 4.18
C LEU A 20 -13.52 -30.42 4.87
N SER A 21 -14.66 -30.35 4.19
CA SER A 21 -15.94 -30.87 4.74
C SER A 21 -15.95 -32.38 4.82
N GLU A 22 -15.45 -33.07 3.80
CA GLU A 22 -15.32 -34.53 3.75
C GLU A 22 -14.36 -35.02 4.85
N LEU A 23 -13.20 -34.38 5.02
CA LEU A 23 -12.25 -34.68 6.08
C LEU A 23 -12.86 -34.48 7.48
N ARG A 24 -13.62 -33.40 7.67
CA ARG A 24 -14.33 -33.15 8.92
C ARG A 24 -15.38 -34.23 9.21
N ASP A 25 -16.08 -34.66 8.20
CA ASP A 25 -17.14 -35.66 8.35
C ASP A 25 -16.52 -37.05 8.62
N GLU A 26 -15.40 -37.41 7.96
CA GLU A 26 -14.60 -38.61 8.29
C GLU A 26 -14.09 -38.61 9.73
N ILE A 27 -13.63 -37.46 10.24
CA ILE A 27 -13.19 -37.32 11.64
C ILE A 27 -14.38 -37.48 12.61
N ASN A 28 -15.56 -36.90 12.28
CA ASN A 28 -16.72 -36.93 13.13
C ASN A 28 -17.42 -38.31 13.14
N ASP A 29 -17.38 -39.06 12.05
CA ASP A 29 -17.99 -40.41 11.95
C ASP A 29 -17.16 -41.51 12.64
N GLY A 30 -15.93 -41.15 13.12
CA GLY A 30 -15.08 -42.06 13.88
C GLY A 30 -14.48 -43.21 13.06
N ASP A 31 -14.54 -43.13 11.74
CA ASP A 31 -13.92 -44.09 10.82
C ASP A 31 -12.38 -43.97 10.76
N VAL A 32 -11.84 -42.92 11.34
CA VAL A 32 -10.40 -42.77 11.54
C VAL A 32 -10.07 -43.37 12.90
N LEU A 33 -9.76 -44.66 12.92
CA LEU A 33 -9.15 -45.30 14.07
C LEU A 33 -7.77 -44.65 14.30
N ILE A 34 -7.70 -43.80 15.34
CA ILE A 34 -6.46 -43.12 15.77
C ILE A 34 -5.63 -44.16 16.55
N ASP A 35 -5.13 -45.18 15.87
CA ASP A 35 -4.19 -46.13 16.47
C ASP A 35 -2.73 -45.66 16.40
N GLU A 36 -2.43 -44.72 15.48
CA GLU A 36 -1.11 -44.05 15.38
C GLU A 36 -1.31 -42.58 14.94
N PRO A 37 -1.35 -41.63 15.88
CA PRO A 37 -1.62 -40.19 15.54
C PRO A 37 -0.57 -39.57 14.60
N GLU A 38 0.64 -40.11 14.56
CA GLU A 38 1.70 -39.55 13.71
C GLU A 38 1.46 -39.79 12.20
N ASN A 39 0.81 -40.90 11.82
CA ASN A 39 0.54 -41.19 10.40
C ASN A 39 -0.66 -40.46 9.82
N VAL A 40 -1.69 -40.22 10.64
CA VAL A 40 -2.89 -39.50 10.20
C VAL A 40 -2.57 -38.03 9.92
N PHE A 41 -1.72 -37.40 10.72
CA PHE A 41 -1.29 -36.01 10.49
C PHE A 41 -0.32 -35.91 9.30
N ALA A 42 0.53 -36.89 9.04
CA ALA A 42 1.41 -36.90 7.90
C ALA A 42 0.63 -36.98 6.58
N ASP A 43 -0.32 -37.89 6.46
CA ASP A 43 -1.10 -38.11 5.23
C ASP A 43 -2.05 -36.94 4.94
N SER A 44 -2.68 -36.35 5.97
CA SER A 44 -3.50 -35.13 5.86
C SER A 44 -2.67 -33.91 5.54
N GLY A 45 -1.47 -33.79 6.13
CA GLY A 45 -0.52 -32.72 5.88
C GLY A 45 0.02 -32.76 4.44
N ASP A 46 0.31 -33.96 3.93
CA ASP A 46 0.80 -34.14 2.55
C ASP A 46 -0.30 -33.82 1.52
N ARG A 47 -1.56 -34.19 1.77
CA ARG A 47 -2.70 -33.84 0.91
C ARG A 47 -2.97 -32.33 0.91
N LEU A 48 -2.97 -31.71 2.09
CA LEU A 48 -3.15 -30.28 2.23
C LEU A 48 -2.02 -29.51 1.54
N SER A 49 -0.78 -29.94 1.72
CA SER A 49 0.40 -29.37 1.07
C SER A 49 0.35 -29.54 -0.45
N ALA A 50 -0.08 -30.68 -0.97
CA ALA A 50 -0.26 -30.92 -2.40
C ALA A 50 -1.38 -30.06 -2.99
N SER A 51 -2.48 -29.87 -2.27
CA SER A 51 -3.58 -28.98 -2.69
C SER A 51 -3.14 -27.52 -2.66
N MET A 52 -2.36 -27.10 -1.66
CA MET A 52 -1.80 -25.73 -1.58
C MET A 52 -0.78 -25.46 -2.70
N LEU A 53 0.10 -26.43 -3.01
CA LEU A 53 1.02 -26.33 -4.14
C LEU A 53 0.29 -26.28 -5.48
N GLY A 54 -0.79 -27.04 -5.64
CA GLY A 54 -1.65 -26.96 -6.84
C GLY A 54 -2.37 -25.62 -6.98
N ILE A 55 -2.69 -24.94 -5.86
CA ILE A 55 -3.23 -23.58 -5.85
C ILE A 55 -2.12 -22.58 -6.22
N GLU A 56 -0.93 -22.74 -5.64
CA GLU A 56 0.24 -21.88 -5.90
C GLU A 56 0.66 -21.96 -7.37
N ASP A 57 0.72 -23.14 -7.96
CA ASP A 57 0.99 -23.35 -9.39
C ASP A 57 -0.12 -22.75 -10.26
N GLY A 58 -1.39 -22.89 -9.87
CA GLY A 58 -2.53 -22.30 -10.57
C GLY A 58 -2.58 -20.78 -10.51
N VAL A 59 -2.10 -20.18 -9.42
CA VAL A 59 -1.99 -18.73 -9.22
C VAL A 59 -0.71 -18.20 -9.88
N GLY A 60 0.41 -18.93 -9.79
CA GLY A 60 1.69 -18.51 -10.37
C GLY A 60 1.71 -18.47 -11.90
N THR A 61 0.81 -19.21 -12.57
CA THR A 61 0.62 -19.13 -14.04
C THR A 61 -0.36 -18.06 -14.48
N THR A 62 -1.00 -17.37 -13.55
CA THR A 62 -1.90 -16.26 -13.84
C THR A 62 -1.04 -15.00 -13.94
N GLU A 63 -0.90 -14.43 -15.14
CA GLU A 63 -0.37 -13.08 -15.28
C GLU A 63 -1.24 -12.13 -14.45
N LEU A 64 -0.79 -11.84 -13.23
CA LEU A 64 -1.44 -10.93 -12.29
C LEU A 64 -1.37 -9.47 -12.75
N ASP A 65 -0.56 -9.18 -13.77
CA ASP A 65 -0.41 -7.85 -14.36
C ASP A 65 -1.71 -7.18 -14.82
N GLY A 66 -2.78 -7.97 -14.98
CA GLY A 66 -4.11 -7.45 -15.30
C GLY A 66 -5.11 -7.51 -14.14
N TYR A 67 -4.69 -7.94 -12.94
CA TYR A 67 -5.63 -8.20 -11.84
C TYR A 67 -5.85 -7.02 -10.89
N ASP A 68 -4.94 -6.05 -10.86
CA ASP A 68 -5.14 -4.82 -10.09
C ASP A 68 -6.35 -3.99 -10.52
N GLY A 69 -7.19 -4.59 -11.37
CA GLY A 69 -8.46 -4.07 -11.82
C GLY A 69 -8.32 -2.73 -12.50
N LYS A 70 -9.29 -1.85 -12.28
CA LYS A 70 -9.27 -0.48 -12.81
C LYS A 70 -8.13 0.39 -12.24
N TYR A 71 -7.41 -0.08 -11.24
CA TYR A 71 -6.28 0.60 -10.59
C TYR A 71 -4.91 0.05 -10.99
N ALA A 72 -4.86 -1.02 -11.80
CA ALA A 72 -3.61 -1.51 -12.39
C ALA A 72 -2.96 -0.40 -13.22
N LYS A 73 -2.11 0.36 -12.58
CA LYS A 73 -1.27 1.33 -13.29
C LYS A 73 -0.07 0.57 -13.82
N THR A 74 -0.10 0.25 -15.11
CA THR A 74 1.16 0.08 -15.83
C THR A 74 1.96 1.34 -15.55
N ALA A 75 3.14 1.22 -14.97
CA ALA A 75 4.04 2.34 -14.79
C ALA A 75 4.22 2.94 -16.19
N GLN A 76 3.56 4.07 -16.45
CA GLN A 76 3.75 4.77 -17.71
C GLN A 76 5.17 5.28 -17.66
N SER A 77 6.05 4.68 -18.46
CA SER A 77 7.37 5.23 -18.69
C SER A 77 7.19 6.71 -19.04
N THR A 78 7.78 7.58 -18.27
CA THR A 78 7.77 9.03 -18.54
C THR A 78 8.55 9.35 -19.82
N GLY A 79 9.14 8.34 -20.48
CA GLY A 79 10.02 8.49 -21.64
C GLY A 79 11.38 9.06 -21.26
N LYS A 80 11.69 9.22 -19.98
CA LYS A 80 13.03 9.58 -19.52
C LYS A 80 13.97 8.41 -19.78
N LYS A 81 15.20 8.73 -20.17
CA LYS A 81 16.25 7.70 -20.27
C LYS A 81 16.61 7.22 -18.87
N PRO A 82 16.82 5.89 -18.70
CA PRO A 82 17.34 5.37 -17.46
C PRO A 82 18.63 6.09 -17.05
N ILE A 83 18.72 6.44 -15.77
CA ILE A 83 19.93 7.05 -15.19
C ILE A 83 21.00 5.98 -14.93
N GLU A 84 22.24 6.42 -14.92
CA GLU A 84 23.36 5.54 -14.54
C GLU A 84 23.39 5.30 -13.02
N GLN A 85 23.91 4.14 -12.61
CA GLN A 85 24.04 3.78 -11.19
C GLN A 85 24.79 4.83 -10.36
N SER A 86 25.83 5.45 -10.96
CA SER A 86 26.59 6.52 -10.29
C SER A 86 25.78 7.80 -10.05
N GLU A 87 24.81 8.07 -10.91
CA GLU A 87 23.86 9.18 -10.79
C GLU A 87 22.80 8.86 -9.73
N ALA A 88 22.22 7.64 -9.77
CA ALA A 88 21.31 7.16 -8.73
C ALA A 88 21.93 7.24 -7.33
N LYS A 89 23.22 6.85 -7.20
CA LYS A 89 23.98 6.96 -5.95
C LYS A 89 24.13 8.40 -5.48
N ALA A 90 24.36 9.34 -6.39
CA ALA A 90 24.46 10.76 -6.05
C ALA A 90 23.10 11.32 -5.58
N ILE A 91 22.02 10.97 -6.28
CA ILE A 91 20.65 11.36 -5.91
C ILE A 91 20.29 10.85 -4.51
N ALA A 92 20.53 9.56 -4.22
CA ALA A 92 20.28 8.97 -2.91
C ALA A 92 21.05 9.70 -1.79
N ALA A 93 22.32 9.96 -2.01
CA ALA A 93 23.18 10.66 -1.06
C ALA A 93 22.68 12.09 -0.78
N GLU A 94 22.37 12.86 -1.81
CA GLU A 94 21.87 14.22 -1.71
C GLU A 94 20.50 14.28 -1.01
N PHE A 95 19.60 13.37 -1.40
CA PHE A 95 18.23 13.35 -0.88
C PHE A 95 18.16 13.17 0.63
N PHE A 96 18.97 12.31 1.20
CA PHE A 96 18.99 12.04 2.66
C PHE A 96 20.19 12.65 3.39
N GLY A 97 21.08 13.35 2.71
CA GLY A 97 22.30 13.87 3.31
C GLY A 97 23.28 12.77 3.72
N LEU A 98 23.30 11.64 2.98
CA LEU A 98 24.19 10.52 3.24
C LEU A 98 25.58 10.75 2.62
N ASP A 99 26.60 10.14 3.23
CA ASP A 99 27.94 10.13 2.67
C ASP A 99 27.97 9.21 1.41
N LYS A 100 28.12 9.83 0.24
CA LYS A 100 28.12 9.10 -1.03
C LYS A 100 29.18 8.00 -1.09
N ASP A 101 30.34 8.20 -0.46
CA ASP A 101 31.44 7.24 -0.51
C ASP A 101 31.15 6.00 0.33
N LYS A 102 30.21 6.08 1.27
CA LYS A 102 29.77 4.96 2.13
C LYS A 102 28.54 4.21 1.60
N LEU A 103 27.96 4.65 0.49
CA LEU A 103 26.89 3.91 -0.17
C LEU A 103 27.49 2.81 -1.03
N GLU A 104 27.09 1.55 -0.77
CA GLU A 104 27.52 0.39 -1.55
C GLU A 104 26.32 -0.16 -2.33
N ALA A 105 26.50 -0.48 -3.62
CA ALA A 105 25.43 -1.07 -4.41
C ALA A 105 25.14 -2.48 -3.92
N GLU A 106 23.90 -2.71 -3.49
CA GLU A 106 23.46 -3.98 -2.93
C GLU A 106 22.64 -4.80 -3.92
N TYR A 107 21.71 -4.14 -4.62
CA TYR A 107 20.75 -4.79 -5.49
C TYR A 107 20.36 -3.89 -6.66
N SER A 108 20.15 -4.52 -7.83
CA SER A 108 19.58 -3.86 -9.01
C SER A 108 18.46 -4.74 -9.57
N ALA A 109 17.26 -4.19 -9.67
CA ALA A 109 16.12 -4.88 -10.24
C ALA A 109 16.08 -4.78 -11.77
N GLU A 110 15.38 -5.70 -12.43
CA GLU A 110 15.19 -5.71 -13.88
C GLU A 110 14.50 -4.44 -14.42
N ASN A 111 13.67 -3.81 -13.58
CA ASN A 111 13.02 -2.54 -13.91
C ASN A 111 13.94 -1.30 -13.80
N GLY A 112 15.23 -1.51 -13.51
CA GLY A 112 16.22 -0.46 -13.37
C GLY A 112 16.28 0.24 -12.01
N THR A 113 15.52 -0.24 -11.01
CA THR A 113 15.67 0.22 -9.62
C THR A 113 17.00 -0.25 -9.06
N VAL A 114 17.76 0.65 -8.43
CA VAL A 114 19.03 0.36 -7.76
C VAL A 114 18.91 0.69 -6.29
N CYS A 115 19.31 -0.26 -5.44
CA CYS A 115 19.39 -0.07 -3.99
C CYS A 115 20.85 -0.01 -3.54
N PHE A 116 21.12 0.86 -2.60
CA PHE A 116 22.43 1.07 -1.98
C PHE A 116 22.32 0.80 -0.48
N ALA A 117 23.20 -0.04 0.02
CA ALA A 117 23.40 -0.22 1.45
C ALA A 117 24.25 0.91 2.02
N PHE A 118 23.97 1.27 3.27
CA PHE A 118 24.81 2.11 4.13
C PHE A 118 24.83 1.53 5.54
N ASN A 119 25.71 2.04 6.40
CA ASN A 119 25.80 1.51 7.75
C ASN A 119 24.47 1.66 8.50
N GLY A 120 23.75 0.55 8.66
CA GLY A 120 22.48 0.46 9.37
C GLY A 120 21.23 0.73 8.50
N GLY A 121 21.31 0.52 7.19
CA GLY A 121 20.12 0.63 6.34
C GLY A 121 20.37 0.53 4.84
N SER A 122 19.32 0.79 4.08
CA SER A 122 19.36 0.82 2.62
C SER A 122 18.52 1.96 2.04
N VAL A 123 18.84 2.40 0.82
CA VAL A 123 18.11 3.40 0.06
C VAL A 123 17.97 2.95 -1.39
N CYS A 124 16.76 3.10 -1.96
CA CYS A 124 16.47 2.68 -3.32
C CYS A 124 16.05 3.87 -4.20
N VAL A 125 16.53 3.87 -5.45
CA VAL A 125 16.24 4.87 -6.48
C VAL A 125 15.79 4.13 -7.73
N ASP A 126 14.74 4.62 -8.41
CA ASP A 126 14.26 4.03 -9.65
C ASP A 126 15.10 4.44 -10.87
N ALA A 127 14.79 3.84 -12.02
CA ALA A 127 15.47 4.11 -13.27
C ALA A 127 15.33 5.57 -13.76
N GLU A 128 14.36 6.31 -13.26
CA GLU A 128 14.09 7.71 -13.65
C GLU A 128 14.71 8.73 -12.69
N GLY A 129 15.36 8.25 -11.62
CA GLY A 129 15.99 9.08 -10.59
C GLY A 129 15.07 9.47 -9.45
N ASN A 130 13.91 8.83 -9.31
CA ASN A 130 13.06 9.06 -8.16
C ASN A 130 13.53 8.23 -6.97
N VAL A 131 13.62 8.85 -5.80
CA VAL A 131 13.93 8.15 -4.55
C VAL A 131 12.67 7.41 -4.10
N LEU A 132 12.74 6.07 -4.14
CA LEU A 132 11.61 5.20 -3.79
C LEU A 132 11.47 5.04 -2.30
N SER A 133 12.57 4.66 -1.64
CA SER A 133 12.53 4.28 -0.23
C SER A 133 13.86 4.46 0.47
N LEU A 134 13.80 4.59 1.79
CA LEU A 134 14.91 4.41 2.74
C LEU A 134 14.41 3.56 3.89
N SER A 135 15.22 2.63 4.37
CA SER A 135 15.00 1.91 5.61
C SER A 135 16.25 1.95 6.49
N SER A 136 16.04 2.09 7.81
CA SER A 136 17.10 2.02 8.81
C SER A 136 16.87 0.85 9.76
N GLU A 137 17.93 0.18 10.16
CA GLU A 137 17.90 -0.98 11.08
C GLU A 137 18.49 -0.65 12.46
N ARG A 138 18.92 0.61 12.66
CA ARG A 138 19.51 1.00 13.94
C ARG A 138 18.49 0.98 15.08
N SER A 139 18.93 0.68 16.27
CA SER A 139 18.13 0.88 17.47
C SER A 139 17.93 2.37 17.74
N VAL A 140 16.70 2.74 18.13
CA VAL A 140 16.32 4.12 18.48
C VAL A 140 15.92 4.15 19.94
N ALA A 141 16.47 5.10 20.70
CA ALA A 141 16.14 5.33 22.10
C ALA A 141 15.97 6.83 22.33
N GLY A 142 14.73 7.29 22.48
CA GLY A 142 14.41 8.70 22.70
C GLY A 142 12.90 8.88 22.83
N ASP A 143 12.50 10.05 23.30
CA ASP A 143 11.12 10.38 23.63
C ASP A 143 10.71 11.77 23.10
N MET A 144 11.36 12.22 22.01
CA MET A 144 11.00 13.47 21.33
C MET A 144 9.49 13.55 21.10
N GLU A 145 8.91 14.71 21.33
CA GLU A 145 7.47 14.90 21.24
C GLU A 145 6.92 14.65 19.83
N SER A 146 5.72 14.07 19.74
CA SER A 146 5.10 13.73 18.46
C SER A 146 4.93 14.94 17.53
N SER A 147 4.64 16.12 18.08
CA SER A 147 4.54 17.36 17.30
C SER A 147 5.87 17.82 16.72
N GLU A 148 6.97 17.59 17.43
CA GLU A 148 8.31 17.90 16.96
C GLU A 148 8.72 16.94 15.83
N LEU A 149 8.46 15.64 16.00
CA LEU A 149 8.69 14.63 14.95
C LEU A 149 7.87 14.89 13.69
N GLU A 150 6.61 15.35 13.84
CA GLU A 150 5.78 15.77 12.70
C GLU A 150 6.37 16.99 12.00
N SER A 151 6.85 18.00 12.75
CA SER A 151 7.50 19.18 12.16
C SER A 151 8.73 18.78 11.35
N ILE A 152 9.58 17.93 11.88
CA ILE A 152 10.76 17.42 11.18
C ILE A 152 10.37 16.71 9.87
N ALA A 153 9.35 15.85 9.91
CA ALA A 153 8.86 15.17 8.72
C ALA A 153 8.35 16.14 7.64
N ARG A 154 7.55 17.14 8.05
CA ARG A 154 7.02 18.17 7.14
C ARG A 154 8.12 19.02 6.53
N ASP A 155 9.08 19.46 7.32
CA ASP A 155 10.22 20.27 6.87
C ASP A 155 11.07 19.47 5.89
N PHE A 156 11.31 18.17 6.19
CA PHE A 156 12.02 17.27 5.29
C PHE A 156 11.32 17.12 3.94
N LEU A 157 10.02 16.84 3.94
CA LEU A 157 9.24 16.66 2.71
C LEU A 157 9.12 17.97 1.91
N THR A 158 8.87 19.08 2.58
CA THR A 158 8.78 20.41 1.95
C THR A 158 10.10 20.80 1.26
N ALA A 159 11.23 20.58 1.92
CA ALA A 159 12.55 20.86 1.35
C ALA A 159 12.86 20.00 0.11
N ARG A 160 12.13 18.90 -0.11
CA ARG A 160 12.25 18.00 -1.26
C ARG A 160 11.15 18.18 -2.30
N GLY A 161 10.33 19.22 -2.14
CA GLY A 161 9.37 19.64 -3.14
C GLY A 161 8.03 18.90 -3.15
N PHE A 162 7.67 18.20 -2.05
CA PHE A 162 6.38 17.49 -1.96
C PHE A 162 5.14 18.40 -1.88
N GLY A 163 5.31 19.73 -1.86
CA GLY A 163 4.18 20.67 -1.90
C GLY A 163 3.38 20.72 -0.59
N GLU A 164 2.07 21.00 -0.72
CA GLU A 164 1.16 21.00 0.42
C GLU A 164 0.77 19.58 0.80
N LEU A 165 0.76 19.29 2.13
CA LEU A 165 0.60 17.93 2.65
C LEU A 165 -0.47 17.86 3.73
N TYR A 166 -1.37 16.88 3.60
CA TYR A 166 -2.34 16.48 4.62
C TYR A 166 -1.80 15.28 5.41
N LEU A 167 -1.77 15.37 6.75
CA LEU A 167 -1.41 14.23 7.60
C LEU A 167 -2.61 13.27 7.68
N ALA A 168 -2.52 12.14 6.99
CA ALA A 168 -3.58 11.16 6.92
C ALA A 168 -3.57 10.20 8.11
N SER A 169 -2.38 9.80 8.57
CA SER A 169 -2.22 8.99 9.80
C SER A 169 -0.87 9.26 10.46
N SER A 170 -0.83 9.02 11.76
CA SER A 170 0.38 9.09 12.56
C SER A 170 0.33 8.04 13.66
N GLU A 171 1.33 7.19 13.71
CA GLU A 171 1.44 6.08 14.66
C GLU A 171 2.84 6.05 15.27
N ARG A 172 2.92 5.74 16.56
CA ARG A 172 4.19 5.66 17.28
C ARG A 172 4.45 4.22 17.71
N TYR A 173 5.60 3.70 17.31
CA TYR A 173 6.10 2.38 17.72
C TYR A 173 7.43 2.57 18.49
N GLY A 174 7.35 2.45 19.82
CA GLY A 174 8.48 2.75 20.69
C GLY A 174 8.95 4.19 20.51
N SER A 175 10.19 4.36 20.09
CA SER A 175 10.82 5.67 19.87
C SER A 175 10.77 6.15 18.40
N VAL A 176 10.01 5.48 17.53
CA VAL A 176 9.88 5.87 16.13
C VAL A 176 8.44 6.26 15.84
N GLN A 177 8.22 7.42 15.22
CA GLN A 177 6.92 7.87 14.76
C GLN A 177 6.82 7.72 13.24
N THR A 178 5.82 6.97 12.80
CA THR A 178 5.51 6.75 11.39
C THR A 178 4.28 7.57 10.99
N MET A 179 4.41 8.33 9.93
CA MET A 179 3.39 9.23 9.43
C MET A 179 3.12 8.97 7.95
N LYS A 180 1.85 8.99 7.56
CA LYS A 180 1.42 8.99 6.14
C LYS A 180 0.96 10.41 5.81
N PHE A 181 1.61 11.04 4.85
CA PHE A 181 1.20 12.31 4.28
C PHE A 181 0.63 12.10 2.89
N GLU A 182 -0.46 12.75 2.59
CA GLU A 182 -1.09 12.78 1.27
C GLU A 182 -0.95 14.19 0.67
N CYS A 183 -0.71 14.24 -0.63
CA CYS A 183 -0.61 15.52 -1.33
C CYS A 183 -1.94 16.27 -1.33
N VAL A 184 -1.85 17.59 -1.33
CA VAL A 184 -3.01 18.48 -1.47
C VAL A 184 -2.86 19.28 -2.73
N GLU A 185 -3.82 19.16 -3.63
CA GLU A 185 -3.87 19.88 -4.88
C GLU A 185 -5.14 20.76 -4.97
N ASN A 186 -4.96 22.04 -5.26
CA ASN A 186 -6.06 23.01 -5.27
C ASN A 186 -6.86 23.06 -3.95
N GLY A 187 -6.23 22.79 -2.80
CA GLY A 187 -6.88 22.72 -1.49
C GLY A 187 -7.69 21.44 -1.27
N ILE A 188 -7.53 20.42 -2.13
CA ILE A 188 -8.24 19.15 -2.06
C ILE A 188 -7.23 18.03 -1.83
N ARG A 189 -7.48 17.18 -0.85
CA ARG A 189 -6.67 16.01 -0.51
C ARG A 189 -6.66 15.00 -1.66
N CYS A 190 -5.48 14.48 -1.99
CA CYS A 190 -5.27 13.46 -3.02
C CYS A 190 -5.05 12.10 -2.33
N VAL A 191 -6.11 11.30 -2.23
CA VAL A 191 -6.05 9.96 -1.60
C VAL A 191 -5.11 9.07 -2.42
N ASP A 192 -4.26 8.30 -1.73
CA ASP A 192 -3.24 7.41 -2.32
C ASP A 192 -2.10 8.10 -3.09
N ASP A 193 -2.13 9.42 -3.28
CA ASP A 193 -0.95 10.19 -3.64
C ASP A 193 -0.20 10.54 -2.36
N SER A 194 0.52 9.57 -1.83
CA SER A 194 1.01 9.64 -0.46
C SER A 194 2.48 9.25 -0.31
N VAL A 195 3.09 9.83 0.72
CA VAL A 195 4.42 9.49 1.21
C VAL A 195 4.30 9.00 2.65
N ARG A 196 4.95 7.88 2.94
CA ARG A 196 5.11 7.41 4.31
C ARG A 196 6.51 7.75 4.80
N ILE A 197 6.61 8.33 5.97
CA ILE A 197 7.88 8.73 6.57
C ILE A 197 7.90 8.37 8.05
N SER A 198 9.01 7.83 8.51
CA SER A 198 9.24 7.55 9.93
C SER A 198 10.40 8.39 10.43
N VAL A 199 10.24 8.99 11.59
CA VAL A 199 11.24 9.82 12.23
C VAL A 199 11.63 9.22 13.58
N ALA A 200 12.93 9.14 13.83
CA ALA A 200 13.49 8.60 15.07
C ALA A 200 13.44 9.63 16.19
N GLY A 201 12.95 9.23 17.36
CA GLY A 201 12.73 10.11 18.51
C GLY A 201 13.97 10.44 19.33
N ASP A 202 15.16 10.00 18.93
CA ASP A 202 16.42 10.32 19.59
C ASP A 202 17.10 11.57 19.01
N TYR A 203 17.32 11.59 17.69
CA TYR A 203 18.01 12.68 16.99
C TYR A 203 17.16 13.37 15.93
N GLY A 204 15.93 12.89 15.69
CA GLY A 204 15.08 13.41 14.63
C GLY A 204 15.48 12.97 13.21
N ASP A 205 16.34 11.95 13.08
CA ASP A 205 16.73 11.44 11.77
C ASP A 205 15.56 10.77 11.08
N ILE A 206 15.56 10.82 9.74
CA ILE A 206 14.63 10.03 8.94
C ILE A 206 15.01 8.56 9.07
N TYR A 207 14.13 7.79 9.71
CA TYR A 207 14.32 6.37 9.99
C TYR A 207 13.83 5.47 8.85
N ALA A 208 12.71 5.83 8.25
CA ALA A 208 12.20 5.19 7.05
C ALA A 208 11.49 6.20 6.15
N PHE A 209 11.47 5.92 4.87
CA PHE A 209 10.81 6.73 3.85
C PHE A 209 10.29 5.82 2.74
N ASP A 210 9.07 6.07 2.27
CA ASP A 210 8.47 5.36 1.14
C ASP A 210 7.61 6.34 0.35
N ALA A 211 8.03 6.62 -0.88
CA ALA A 211 7.34 7.47 -1.84
C ALA A 211 6.77 6.69 -3.04
N ALA A 212 6.76 5.36 -3.00
CA ALA A 212 6.30 4.56 -4.14
C ALA A 212 4.86 4.89 -4.54
N ALA A 213 3.97 5.12 -3.55
CA ALA A 213 2.59 5.52 -3.81
C ALA A 213 2.50 6.91 -4.46
N HIS A 214 3.30 7.88 -4.00
CA HIS A 214 3.40 9.20 -4.62
C HIS A 214 3.90 9.11 -6.06
N ILE A 215 5.00 8.44 -6.30
CA ILE A 215 5.60 8.28 -7.64
C ILE A 215 4.62 7.61 -8.61
N LYS A 216 3.88 6.62 -8.13
CA LYS A 216 2.87 5.90 -8.92
C LYS A 216 1.63 6.76 -9.20
N ASN A 217 1.14 7.52 -8.21
CA ASN A 217 -0.18 8.13 -8.20
C ASN A 217 -0.17 9.62 -8.50
N HIS A 218 0.94 10.32 -8.26
CA HIS A 218 1.05 11.74 -8.53
C HIS A 218 0.84 12.02 -10.03
N GLY A 219 -0.04 12.95 -10.34
CA GLY A 219 -0.41 13.22 -11.71
C GLY A 219 -1.22 14.49 -11.88
N SER A 220 -2.05 14.52 -12.92
CA SER A 220 -2.90 15.67 -13.22
C SER A 220 -4.18 15.66 -12.39
N TYR A 221 -4.41 16.71 -11.62
CA TYR A 221 -5.61 16.92 -10.81
C TYR A 221 -6.48 18.00 -11.45
N PRO A 222 -7.56 17.63 -12.15
CA PRO A 222 -8.42 18.60 -12.82
C PRO A 222 -9.16 19.44 -11.79
N LYS A 223 -9.27 20.75 -12.05
CA LYS A 223 -10.18 21.61 -11.28
C LYS A 223 -11.62 21.21 -11.61
N ALA A 224 -12.18 20.31 -10.82
CA ALA A 224 -13.55 19.85 -10.95
C ALA A 224 -14.39 20.38 -9.81
N ALA A 225 -15.65 20.72 -10.10
CA ALA A 225 -16.67 20.98 -9.08
C ALA A 225 -17.56 19.75 -8.93
N ALA A 226 -18.02 19.45 -7.71
CA ALA A 226 -18.99 18.40 -7.49
C ALA A 226 -20.30 18.70 -8.23
N ALA A 227 -20.82 17.73 -8.98
CA ALA A 227 -22.12 17.83 -9.66
C ALA A 227 -23.27 17.34 -8.78
N VAL A 228 -23.00 16.40 -7.86
CA VAL A 228 -23.95 15.94 -6.86
C VAL A 228 -23.63 16.57 -5.50
N SER A 229 -24.66 16.80 -4.68
CA SER A 229 -24.45 17.30 -3.33
C SER A 229 -23.91 16.18 -2.41
N GLU A 230 -23.24 16.56 -1.32
CA GLU A 230 -22.81 15.62 -0.28
C GLU A 230 -23.98 14.74 0.23
N THR A 231 -25.15 15.37 0.47
CA THR A 231 -26.34 14.65 0.92
C THR A 231 -26.79 13.59 -0.10
N ALA A 232 -26.71 13.87 -1.39
CA ALA A 232 -27.01 12.91 -2.43
C ALA A 232 -25.96 11.79 -2.50
N ALA A 233 -24.67 12.14 -2.41
CA ALA A 233 -23.58 11.17 -2.38
C ALA A 233 -23.68 10.23 -1.16
N ARG A 234 -24.12 10.75 -0.02
CA ARG A 234 -24.29 9.96 1.22
C ARG A 234 -25.28 8.81 1.07
N THR A 235 -26.25 8.88 0.14
CA THR A 235 -27.17 7.78 -0.11
C THR A 235 -26.53 6.53 -0.68
N ALA A 236 -25.29 6.63 -1.19
CA ALA A 236 -24.50 5.49 -1.66
C ALA A 236 -23.78 4.75 -0.53
N ILE A 237 -23.77 5.28 0.69
CA ILE A 237 -23.14 4.64 1.86
C ILE A 237 -24.08 3.57 2.40
N PRO A 238 -23.59 2.33 2.65
CA PRO A 238 -24.39 1.28 3.27
C PRO A 238 -24.95 1.72 4.63
N GLU A 239 -26.21 1.38 4.92
CA GLU A 239 -26.90 1.72 6.19
C GLU A 239 -26.22 1.11 7.42
N THR A 240 -25.42 0.06 7.22
CA THR A 240 -24.61 -0.59 8.27
C THR A 240 -23.40 0.23 8.73
N LEU A 241 -23.07 1.29 8.00
CA LEU A 241 -21.95 2.18 8.30
C LEU A 241 -22.44 3.51 8.89
N SER A 242 -21.85 3.90 10.02
CA SER A 242 -22.06 5.22 10.63
C SER A 242 -21.03 6.22 10.13
N VAL A 243 -21.45 7.26 9.42
CA VAL A 243 -20.56 8.31 8.91
C VAL A 243 -20.19 9.26 10.04
N SER A 244 -18.88 9.42 10.28
CA SER A 244 -18.34 10.34 11.29
C SER A 244 -17.85 11.67 10.70
N ASP A 245 -17.35 11.66 9.47
CA ASP A 245 -16.79 12.83 8.80
C ASP A 245 -16.90 12.70 7.28
N THR A 246 -16.92 13.82 6.57
CA THR A 246 -16.98 13.87 5.10
C THR A 246 -16.08 14.99 4.58
N GLN A 247 -15.32 14.69 3.54
CA GLN A 247 -14.49 15.68 2.85
C GLN A 247 -14.43 15.43 1.34
N LEU A 248 -14.21 16.47 0.56
CA LEU A 248 -13.85 16.29 -0.85
C LEU A 248 -12.41 15.80 -0.94
N CYS A 249 -12.18 14.87 -1.85
CA CYS A 249 -10.86 14.34 -2.13
C CYS A 249 -10.74 13.95 -3.61
N TYR A 250 -9.51 13.90 -4.10
CA TYR A 250 -9.20 13.24 -5.37
C TYR A 250 -8.85 11.79 -5.12
N ALA A 251 -9.43 10.89 -5.91
CA ALA A 251 -9.09 9.48 -5.94
C ALA A 251 -8.39 9.13 -7.26
N PRO A 252 -7.31 8.35 -7.24
CA PRO A 252 -6.56 8.02 -8.45
C PRO A 252 -7.35 7.06 -9.35
N THR A 253 -7.10 7.17 -10.65
CA THR A 253 -7.59 6.23 -11.67
C THR A 253 -6.44 5.55 -12.38
N GLU A 254 -6.73 4.52 -13.20
CA GLU A 254 -5.72 3.77 -13.96
C GLU A 254 -4.79 4.64 -14.83
N GLY A 255 -5.28 5.77 -15.31
CA GLY A 255 -4.56 6.65 -16.25
C GLY A 255 -3.74 7.77 -15.61
N ARG A 256 -3.38 7.71 -14.32
CA ARG A 256 -2.80 8.84 -13.55
C ARG A 256 -3.68 10.11 -13.58
N SER A 257 -4.93 9.98 -13.95
CA SER A 257 -5.94 11.01 -13.75
C SER A 257 -6.60 10.79 -12.39
N ALA A 258 -7.22 11.83 -11.87
CA ALA A 258 -7.94 11.74 -10.61
C ALA A 258 -9.42 12.05 -10.82
N VAL A 259 -10.27 11.41 -10.04
CA VAL A 259 -11.70 11.69 -9.95
C VAL A 259 -11.97 12.43 -8.66
N LEU A 260 -12.77 13.49 -8.73
CA LEU A 260 -13.24 14.16 -7.54
C LEU A 260 -14.29 13.30 -6.86
N CYS A 261 -14.05 12.99 -5.59
CA CYS A 261 -14.92 12.14 -4.77
C CYS A 261 -15.31 12.86 -3.47
N TYR A 262 -16.42 12.44 -2.88
CA TYR A 262 -16.66 12.60 -1.46
C TYR A 262 -16.03 11.40 -0.73
N GLY A 263 -15.12 11.65 0.19
CA GLY A 263 -14.55 10.66 1.07
C GLY A 263 -15.30 10.68 2.41
N PHE A 264 -15.91 9.57 2.77
CA PHE A 264 -16.67 9.40 4.00
C PHE A 264 -15.88 8.55 4.98
N ASN A 265 -15.50 9.10 6.12
CA ASN A 265 -14.99 8.33 7.25
C ASN A 265 -16.16 7.67 7.97
N CYS A 266 -16.17 6.36 8.01
CA CYS A 266 -17.25 5.56 8.56
C CYS A 266 -16.76 4.62 9.66
N THR A 267 -17.71 4.18 10.49
CA THR A 267 -17.50 3.11 11.48
C THR A 267 -18.53 2.03 11.25
N GLY A 268 -18.09 0.79 11.14
CA GLY A 268 -18.93 -0.39 11.05
C GLY A 268 -19.50 -0.81 12.41
N SER A 269 -20.43 -1.77 12.43
CA SER A 269 -21.11 -2.25 13.62
C SER A 269 -20.17 -2.95 14.62
N GLY A 270 -19.04 -3.49 14.16
CA GLY A 270 -17.99 -4.09 14.99
C GLY A 270 -16.92 -3.09 15.46
N GLY A 271 -17.06 -1.80 15.11
CA GLY A 271 -16.08 -0.77 15.43
C GLY A 271 -14.98 -0.62 14.38
N GLU A 272 -15.06 -1.30 13.24
CA GLU A 272 -14.13 -1.20 12.14
C GLU A 272 -14.18 0.21 11.55
N ARG A 273 -13.02 0.76 11.26
CA ARG A 273 -12.90 2.03 10.54
C ARG A 273 -12.93 1.77 9.04
N VAL A 274 -13.82 2.44 8.34
CA VAL A 274 -14.04 2.26 6.90
C VAL A 274 -13.99 3.62 6.21
N PHE A 275 -13.25 3.71 5.10
CA PHE A 275 -13.24 4.89 4.26
C PHE A 275 -13.96 4.58 2.95
N VAL A 276 -15.03 5.32 2.66
CA VAL A 276 -15.85 5.12 1.46
C VAL A 276 -15.71 6.31 0.53
N LEU A 277 -15.32 6.06 -0.70
CA LEU A 277 -15.22 7.06 -1.77
C LEU A 277 -16.47 7.01 -2.65
N VAL A 278 -17.09 8.17 -2.85
CA VAL A 278 -18.26 8.34 -3.73
C VAL A 278 -17.92 9.39 -4.77
N ASP A 279 -18.02 9.03 -6.04
CA ASP A 279 -17.77 9.92 -7.17
C ASP A 279 -18.69 11.17 -7.09
N ALA A 280 -18.10 12.35 -7.01
CA ALA A 280 -18.79 13.60 -6.85
C ALA A 280 -19.50 14.08 -8.12
N GLN A 281 -19.31 13.41 -9.26
CA GLN A 281 -20.03 13.69 -10.51
C GLN A 281 -21.28 12.83 -10.66
N THR A 282 -21.21 11.56 -10.24
CA THR A 282 -22.26 10.58 -10.49
C THR A 282 -23.04 10.17 -9.25
N GLY A 283 -22.52 10.43 -8.05
CA GLY A 283 -23.09 9.96 -6.77
C GLY A 283 -22.97 8.45 -6.56
N ARG A 284 -22.15 7.75 -7.35
CA ARG A 284 -21.94 6.30 -7.20
C ARG A 284 -20.74 6.02 -6.33
N GLN A 285 -20.81 4.94 -5.56
CA GLN A 285 -19.66 4.45 -4.82
C GLN A 285 -18.52 4.19 -5.80
N PHE A 286 -17.36 4.78 -5.50
CA PHE A 286 -16.16 4.67 -6.30
C PHE A 286 -15.24 3.59 -5.73
N ASP A 287 -15.03 3.62 -4.41
CA ASP A 287 -14.22 2.65 -3.70
C ASP A 287 -14.61 2.52 -2.22
N ILE A 288 -14.10 1.48 -1.54
CA ILE A 288 -14.26 1.26 -0.11
C ILE A 288 -13.00 0.61 0.44
N GLU A 289 -12.46 1.17 1.51
CA GLU A 289 -11.25 0.69 2.19
C GLU A 289 -11.55 0.47 3.68
N ILE A 290 -11.07 -0.64 4.23
CA ILE A 290 -11.06 -0.90 5.68
C ILE A 290 -9.70 -0.43 6.20
N LEU A 291 -9.72 0.48 7.20
CA LEU A 291 -8.55 1.18 7.74
C LEU A 291 -7.93 0.44 8.94
#